data_9a84c6daaf9ab1adc60d500af1966049
#
_entry.id   9a84c6daaf9ab1adc60d500af1966049
#
_cell.length_a   1.000
_cell.length_b   1.000
_cell.length_c   1.000
_cell.angle_alpha   90.00
_cell.angle_beta   90.00
_cell.angle_gamma   90.00
#
_symmetry.space_group_name_H-M   'P 1'
#
loop_
_entity.id
_entity.type
_entity.pdbx_description
1 polymer ?
#
loop_
_entity_poly.entity_id
_entity_poly.type
_entity_poly.pdbx_seq_one_letter_code
_entity_poly.pdbx_strand_id
1 'polypeptide(L)'
;MKHSDQDIYFMLMSIEEALKGGIAVFPNPRVGCVIVKDGNVVSAGFHEKFGSQHAEVMAIKNLGPDVVDATLYVTLEPCNHHGKTPPCASIIDSGQIKRVVIGSKDPNSQIQNGIDALREKGIDVDVGVCEDQVRSINPRFFTFHEQKRPYIILKYAASLDGFIAEPD
;
A
#
# COMPACT_ATOMS: atom_id res chain seq x y z
N MET A 1 -17.68 7.65 -7.55
CA MET A 1 -17.22 7.76 -8.96
C MET A 1 -16.70 6.40 -9.39
N LYS A 2 -17.00 5.92 -10.61
CA LYS A 2 -16.36 4.70 -11.12
C LYS A 2 -14.93 5.07 -11.51
N HIS A 3 -13.94 4.39 -10.93
CA HIS A 3 -12.54 4.47 -11.35
C HIS A 3 -12.39 3.92 -12.78
N SER A 4 -11.38 4.38 -13.52
CA SER A 4 -11.13 3.87 -14.88
C SER A 4 -10.62 2.42 -14.82
N ASP A 5 -10.86 1.65 -15.88
CA ASP A 5 -10.34 0.29 -15.99
C ASP A 5 -8.80 0.27 -15.93
N GLN A 6 -8.16 1.33 -16.42
CA GLN A 6 -6.71 1.50 -16.34
C GLN A 6 -6.22 1.72 -14.90
N ASP A 7 -6.92 2.53 -14.11
CA ASP A 7 -6.57 2.71 -12.69
C ASP A 7 -6.74 1.41 -11.90
N ILE A 8 -7.80 0.66 -12.17
CA ILE A 8 -8.03 -0.66 -11.58
C ILE A 8 -6.88 -1.61 -11.94
N TYR A 9 -6.50 -1.66 -13.21
CA TYR A 9 -5.42 -2.53 -13.68
C TYR A 9 -4.08 -2.26 -12.98
N PHE A 10 -3.64 -1.00 -12.92
CA PHE A 10 -2.37 -0.67 -12.28
C PHE A 10 -2.41 -0.74 -10.74
N MET A 11 -3.57 -0.53 -10.13
CA MET A 11 -3.72 -0.77 -8.70
C MET A 11 -3.63 -2.27 -8.37
N LEU A 12 -4.18 -3.15 -9.19
CA LEU A 12 -4.01 -4.59 -9.03
C LEU A 12 -2.53 -5.01 -9.15
N MET A 13 -1.76 -4.43 -10.07
CA MET A 13 -0.31 -4.64 -10.13
C MET A 13 0.39 -4.14 -8.86
N SER A 14 -0.02 -3.01 -8.30
CA SER A 14 0.51 -2.52 -7.01
C SER A 14 0.19 -3.48 -5.85
N ILE A 15 -0.97 -4.13 -5.87
CA ILE A 15 -1.34 -5.18 -4.90
C ILE A 15 -0.44 -6.42 -5.06
N GLU A 16 -0.15 -6.83 -6.29
CA GLU A 16 0.80 -7.94 -6.56
C GLU A 16 2.20 -7.61 -6.03
N GLU A 17 2.68 -6.38 -6.23
CA GLU A 17 3.93 -5.93 -5.63
C GLU A 17 3.88 -6.01 -4.09
N ALA A 18 2.80 -5.53 -3.45
CA ALA A 18 2.65 -5.57 -2.01
C ALA A 18 2.74 -6.99 -1.43
N LEU A 19 2.20 -7.99 -2.12
CA LEU A 19 2.21 -9.39 -1.69
C LEU A 19 3.63 -9.97 -1.59
N LYS A 20 4.61 -9.45 -2.32
CA LYS A 20 6.02 -9.87 -2.27
C LYS A 20 6.66 -9.66 -0.90
N GLY A 21 6.18 -8.69 -0.11
CA GLY A 21 6.67 -8.44 1.26
C GLY A 21 6.38 -9.57 2.25
N GLY A 22 5.37 -10.41 1.97
CA GLY A 22 5.06 -11.60 2.76
C GLY A 22 4.81 -11.29 4.24
N ILE A 23 5.42 -12.10 5.14
CA ILE A 23 5.34 -11.94 6.60
C ILE A 23 6.49 -11.09 7.16
N ALA A 24 7.53 -10.84 6.37
CA ALA A 24 8.73 -10.12 6.81
C ALA A 24 8.45 -8.64 7.14
N VAL A 25 7.37 -8.09 6.62
CA VAL A 25 6.97 -6.70 6.88
C VAL A 25 6.36 -6.49 8.27
N PHE A 26 5.87 -7.56 8.93
CA PHE A 26 5.17 -7.44 10.21
C PHE A 26 6.01 -6.71 11.28
N PRO A 27 5.42 -5.78 12.07
CA PRO A 27 4.00 -5.43 12.20
C PRO A 27 3.46 -4.44 11.16
N ASN A 28 4.29 -3.96 10.22
CA ASN A 28 3.86 -3.04 9.17
C ASN A 28 2.91 -3.73 8.18
N PRO A 29 2.06 -2.96 7.46
CA PRO A 29 1.26 -3.49 6.37
C PRO A 29 2.14 -3.84 5.16
N ARG A 30 1.64 -4.73 4.31
CA ARG A 30 2.17 -4.94 2.96
C ARG A 30 1.78 -3.75 2.12
N VAL A 31 2.77 -3.09 1.53
CA VAL A 31 2.56 -1.95 0.63
C VAL A 31 3.32 -2.20 -0.66
N GLY A 32 2.67 -1.92 -1.78
CA GLY A 32 3.25 -1.96 -3.11
C GLY A 32 2.98 -0.67 -3.86
N CYS A 33 3.90 -0.32 -4.74
CA CYS A 33 3.87 0.88 -5.53
C CYS A 33 4.29 0.57 -6.97
N VAL A 34 3.55 1.13 -7.94
CA VAL A 34 3.86 1.04 -9.37
C VAL A 34 3.83 2.45 -9.95
N ILE A 35 4.84 2.82 -10.74
CA ILE A 35 4.90 4.09 -11.45
C ILE A 35 4.69 3.84 -12.94
N VAL A 36 3.77 4.59 -13.52
CA VAL A 36 3.31 4.43 -14.91
C VAL A 36 3.52 5.70 -15.69
N LYS A 37 4.11 5.58 -16.88
CA LYS A 37 4.24 6.65 -17.87
C LYS A 37 3.74 6.16 -19.23
N ASP A 38 2.85 6.94 -19.86
CA ASP A 38 2.29 6.66 -21.17
C ASP A 38 1.72 5.24 -21.33
N GLY A 39 1.01 4.77 -20.26
CA GLY A 39 0.41 3.44 -20.21
C GLY A 39 1.36 2.28 -19.94
N ASN A 40 2.66 2.55 -19.69
CA ASN A 40 3.66 1.53 -19.41
C ASN A 40 4.18 1.66 -17.98
N VAL A 41 4.41 0.53 -17.31
CA VAL A 41 5.09 0.50 -16.02
C VAL A 41 6.57 0.83 -16.23
N VAL A 42 7.03 1.91 -15.61
CA VAL A 42 8.42 2.39 -15.71
C VAL A 42 9.21 2.11 -14.43
N SER A 43 8.54 1.89 -13.32
CA SER A 43 9.16 1.49 -12.06
C SER A 43 8.16 0.81 -11.14
N ALA A 44 8.65 -0.01 -10.20
CA ALA A 44 7.87 -0.63 -9.16
C ALA A 44 8.69 -0.78 -7.88
N GLY A 45 8.01 -0.94 -6.75
CA GLY A 45 8.61 -1.16 -5.45
C GLY A 45 7.63 -1.73 -4.45
N PHE A 46 8.12 -2.38 -3.41
CA PHE A 46 7.32 -2.89 -2.31
C PHE A 46 8.07 -2.77 -0.99
N HIS A 47 7.33 -2.78 0.10
CA HIS A 47 7.93 -2.83 1.43
C HIS A 47 8.45 -4.25 1.70
N GLU A 48 9.77 -4.42 1.74
CA GLU A 48 10.40 -5.74 1.79
C GLU A 48 10.33 -6.38 3.18
N LYS A 49 10.63 -5.60 4.22
CA LYS A 49 10.66 -6.07 5.61
C LYS A 49 10.54 -4.93 6.60
N PHE A 50 10.16 -5.25 7.83
CA PHE A 50 10.10 -4.27 8.92
C PHE A 50 11.42 -3.50 9.07
N GLY A 51 11.32 -2.17 9.08
CA GLY A 51 12.46 -1.25 9.20
C GLY A 51 13.21 -0.96 7.90
N SER A 52 12.86 -1.60 6.77
CA SER A 52 13.37 -1.25 5.44
C SER A 52 12.61 -0.07 4.83
N GLN A 53 13.01 0.34 3.62
CA GLN A 53 12.38 1.42 2.88
C GLN A 53 10.93 1.10 2.54
N HIS A 54 10.10 2.14 2.44
CA HIS A 54 8.72 2.02 1.98
C HIS A 54 8.66 1.78 0.47
N ALA A 55 7.52 1.27 -0.01
CA ALA A 55 7.31 0.92 -1.40
C ALA A 55 7.54 2.09 -2.37
N GLU A 56 7.07 3.28 -2.00
CA GLU A 56 7.21 4.51 -2.79
C GLU A 56 8.69 4.88 -2.94
N VAL A 57 9.48 4.78 -1.85
CA VAL A 57 10.92 5.05 -1.89
C VAL A 57 11.62 4.11 -2.84
N MET A 58 11.27 2.82 -2.80
CA MET A 58 11.84 1.81 -3.69
C MET A 58 11.49 2.09 -5.16
N ALA A 59 10.23 2.40 -5.44
CA ALA A 59 9.78 2.72 -6.79
C ALA A 59 10.46 3.99 -7.33
N ILE A 60 10.54 5.07 -6.53
CA ILE A 60 11.15 6.34 -6.95
C ILE A 60 12.66 6.19 -7.17
N LYS A 61 13.37 5.43 -6.35
CA LYS A 61 14.81 5.18 -6.55
C LYS A 61 15.13 4.48 -7.85
N ASN A 62 14.23 3.62 -8.32
CA ASN A 62 14.38 2.89 -9.57
C ASN A 62 13.85 3.68 -10.77
N LEU A 63 13.26 4.86 -10.53
CA LEU A 63 12.74 5.72 -11.58
C LEU A 63 13.88 6.45 -12.30
N GLY A 64 13.86 6.45 -13.62
CA GLY A 64 14.82 7.21 -14.42
C GLY A 64 14.68 8.72 -14.19
N PRO A 65 15.78 9.50 -14.25
CA PRO A 65 15.74 10.93 -13.97
C PRO A 65 14.92 11.74 -15.00
N ASP A 66 14.77 11.22 -16.20
CA ASP A 66 14.07 11.91 -17.31
C ASP A 66 12.55 11.64 -17.33
N VAL A 67 12.04 10.85 -16.37
CA VAL A 67 10.60 10.57 -16.28
C VAL A 67 9.90 11.79 -15.69
N VAL A 68 8.97 12.36 -16.43
CA VAL A 68 8.13 13.49 -16.03
C VAL A 68 6.65 13.17 -16.26
N ASP A 69 5.76 13.83 -15.52
CA ASP A 69 4.30 13.67 -15.63
C ASP A 69 3.82 12.20 -15.50
N ALA A 70 4.48 11.39 -14.69
CA ALA A 70 4.07 10.00 -14.43
C ALA A 70 2.91 9.94 -13.43
N THR A 71 2.22 8.79 -13.42
CA THR A 71 1.22 8.44 -12.39
C THR A 71 1.79 7.39 -11.45
N LEU A 72 1.73 7.65 -10.15
CA LEU A 72 2.14 6.72 -9.10
C LEU A 72 0.90 6.04 -8.51
N TYR A 73 0.85 4.73 -8.54
CA TYR A 73 -0.17 3.89 -7.91
C TYR A 73 0.42 3.28 -6.64
N VAL A 74 -0.24 3.45 -5.50
CA VAL A 74 0.20 2.90 -4.23
C VAL A 74 -0.97 2.32 -3.46
N THR A 75 -0.77 1.16 -2.85
CA THR A 75 -1.86 0.46 -2.16
C THR A 75 -2.33 1.14 -0.89
N LEU A 76 -1.48 1.89 -0.19
CA LEU A 76 -1.80 2.61 1.05
C LEU A 76 -1.36 4.06 0.98
N GLU A 77 -2.06 4.95 1.68
CA GLU A 77 -1.72 6.38 1.76
C GLU A 77 -0.24 6.59 2.12
N PRO A 78 0.52 7.37 1.32
CA PRO A 78 1.90 7.72 1.64
C PRO A 78 2.02 8.45 2.97
N CYS A 79 2.94 8.03 3.81
CA CYS A 79 3.14 8.64 5.12
C CYS A 79 3.63 10.09 5.02
N ASN A 80 3.18 10.95 5.96
CA ASN A 80 3.62 12.35 6.08
C ASN A 80 4.22 12.67 7.45
N HIS A 81 4.76 11.67 8.16
CA HIS A 81 5.45 11.90 9.43
C HIS A 81 6.91 11.48 9.32
N HIS A 82 7.78 12.15 10.08
CA HIS A 82 9.18 11.78 10.24
C HIS A 82 9.31 10.60 11.22
N GLY A 83 9.60 9.41 10.67
CA GLY A 83 9.94 8.22 11.43
C GLY A 83 11.45 7.95 11.38
N LYS A 84 11.84 6.69 11.19
CA LYS A 84 13.23 6.29 10.92
C LYS A 84 13.70 6.74 9.53
N THR A 85 12.79 7.02 8.62
CA THR A 85 13.02 7.51 7.26
C THR A 85 12.25 8.80 7.03
N PRO A 86 12.65 9.64 6.05
CA PRO A 86 11.86 10.80 5.65
C PRO A 86 10.46 10.39 5.21
N PRO A 87 9.44 11.27 5.35
CA PRO A 87 8.08 11.00 4.90
C PRO A 87 8.02 10.66 3.41
N CYS A 88 7.25 9.64 3.03
CA CYS A 88 7.08 9.27 1.62
C CYS A 88 6.48 10.43 0.80
N ALA A 89 5.52 11.16 1.36
CA ALA A 89 4.95 12.33 0.70
C ALA A 89 5.99 13.41 0.39
N SER A 90 7.10 13.50 1.14
CA SER A 90 8.15 14.49 0.88
C SER A 90 9.03 14.16 -0.32
N ILE A 91 9.25 12.87 -0.59
CA ILE A 91 10.10 12.40 -1.68
C ILE A 91 9.37 12.30 -3.03
N ILE A 92 8.03 12.28 -3.02
CA ILE A 92 7.24 12.32 -4.25
C ILE A 92 7.33 13.76 -4.80
N ASP A 93 8.05 13.90 -5.92
CA ASP A 93 8.31 15.17 -6.57
C ASP A 93 7.28 15.45 -7.66
N SER A 94 6.67 16.64 -7.63
CA SER A 94 5.69 17.07 -8.63
C SER A 94 6.28 17.29 -10.03
N GLY A 95 7.61 17.39 -10.15
CA GLY A 95 8.30 17.43 -11.46
C GLY A 95 8.30 16.06 -12.16
N GLN A 96 8.29 14.97 -11.41
CA GLN A 96 8.27 13.61 -11.96
C GLN A 96 6.87 12.98 -11.89
N ILE A 97 6.13 13.20 -10.80
CA ILE A 97 4.83 12.58 -10.54
C ILE A 97 3.74 13.65 -10.57
N LYS A 98 2.89 13.58 -11.56
CA LYS A 98 1.76 14.50 -11.71
C LYS A 98 0.50 14.04 -10.99
N ARG A 99 0.32 12.73 -10.87
CA ARG A 99 -0.87 12.12 -10.28
C ARG A 99 -0.49 10.97 -9.35
N VAL A 100 -1.15 10.87 -8.21
CA VAL A 100 -1.04 9.74 -7.27
C VAL A 100 -2.41 9.10 -7.11
N VAL A 101 -2.47 7.78 -7.30
CA VAL A 101 -3.67 6.95 -7.12
C VAL A 101 -3.44 6.05 -5.91
N ILE A 102 -4.31 6.18 -4.92
CA ILE A 102 -4.20 5.51 -3.63
C ILE A 102 -5.31 4.46 -3.50
N GLY A 103 -4.95 3.25 -3.11
CA GLY A 103 -5.90 2.17 -2.88
C GLY A 103 -6.75 2.40 -1.63
N SER A 104 -6.15 2.62 -0.49
CA SER A 104 -6.84 2.91 0.78
C SER A 104 -6.13 4.00 1.58
N LYS A 105 -6.91 4.76 2.36
CA LYS A 105 -6.34 5.66 3.37
C LYS A 105 -5.67 4.84 4.48
N ASP A 106 -4.65 5.43 5.11
CA ASP A 106 -4.05 4.83 6.29
C ASP A 106 -4.98 5.03 7.50
N PRO A 107 -5.41 3.95 8.18
CA PRO A 107 -6.27 4.05 9.36
C PRO A 107 -5.52 4.54 10.61
N ASN A 108 -4.19 4.61 10.57
CA ASN A 108 -3.38 5.11 11.68
C ASN A 108 -3.36 6.64 11.70
N SER A 109 -4.10 7.23 12.64
CA SER A 109 -4.21 8.69 12.78
C SER A 109 -2.87 9.42 13.00
N GLN A 110 -1.82 8.71 13.41
CA GLN A 110 -0.48 9.30 13.60
C GLN A 110 0.29 9.47 12.28
N ILE A 111 -0.17 8.84 11.19
CA ILE A 111 0.53 8.80 9.89
C ILE A 111 -0.20 9.62 8.83
N GLN A 112 -1.43 10.04 9.10
CA GLN A 112 -2.32 10.74 8.19
C GLN A 112 -1.75 12.06 7.65
N ASN A 113 -2.45 12.63 6.66
CA ASN A 113 -2.15 13.88 5.94
C ASN A 113 -1.16 13.73 4.78
N GLY A 114 -0.84 12.52 4.33
CA GLY A 114 -0.06 12.33 3.11
C GLY A 114 -0.79 12.84 1.87
N ILE A 115 -2.10 12.62 1.80
CA ILE A 115 -2.96 13.10 0.71
C ILE A 115 -2.93 14.62 0.59
N ASP A 116 -3.09 15.34 1.71
CA ASP A 116 -3.11 16.80 1.71
C ASP A 116 -1.72 17.37 1.36
N ALA A 117 -0.66 16.77 1.90
CA ALA A 117 0.71 17.16 1.56
C ALA A 117 1.04 16.98 0.06
N LEU A 118 0.50 15.94 -0.59
CA LEU A 118 0.66 15.76 -2.04
C LEU A 118 -0.13 16.81 -2.83
N ARG A 119 -1.36 17.11 -2.42
CA ARG A 119 -2.19 18.14 -3.05
C ARG A 119 -1.58 19.53 -2.93
N GLU A 120 -0.98 19.87 -1.78
CA GLU A 120 -0.26 21.13 -1.56
C GLU A 120 0.95 21.31 -2.50
N LYS A 121 1.53 20.20 -2.97
CA LYS A 121 2.59 20.19 -4.01
C LYS A 121 2.03 20.33 -5.43
N GLY A 122 0.72 20.42 -5.62
CA GLY A 122 0.08 20.48 -6.93
C GLY A 122 -0.06 19.11 -7.61
N ILE A 123 0.02 18.01 -6.86
CA ILE A 123 -0.16 16.66 -7.38
C ILE A 123 -1.64 16.29 -7.32
N ASP A 124 -2.19 15.77 -8.42
CA ASP A 124 -3.56 15.24 -8.44
C ASP A 124 -3.65 13.95 -7.63
N VAL A 125 -4.61 13.83 -6.71
CA VAL A 125 -4.74 12.65 -5.84
C VAL A 125 -6.14 12.06 -5.90
N ASP A 126 -6.21 10.80 -6.37
CA ASP A 126 -7.39 9.95 -6.33
C ASP A 126 -7.26 8.88 -5.23
N VAL A 127 -8.37 8.52 -4.58
CA VAL A 127 -8.37 7.60 -3.44
C VAL A 127 -9.50 6.59 -3.57
N GLY A 128 -9.27 5.36 -3.10
CA GLY A 128 -10.28 4.30 -3.01
C GLY A 128 -10.32 3.35 -4.21
N VAL A 129 -9.26 3.34 -5.02
CA VAL A 129 -9.16 2.40 -6.16
C VAL A 129 -8.84 1.00 -5.64
N CYS A 130 -9.72 0.02 -5.91
CA CYS A 130 -9.61 -1.35 -5.42
C CYS A 130 -9.51 -1.43 -3.88
N GLU A 131 -10.19 -0.56 -3.15
CA GLU A 131 -10.05 -0.46 -1.69
C GLU A 131 -10.27 -1.79 -0.98
N ASP A 132 -11.32 -2.54 -1.34
CA ASP A 132 -11.62 -3.84 -0.72
C ASP A 132 -10.47 -4.85 -0.90
N GLN A 133 -9.88 -4.91 -2.08
CA GLN A 133 -8.75 -5.79 -2.39
C GLN A 133 -7.50 -5.36 -1.60
N VAL A 134 -7.20 -4.07 -1.55
CA VAL A 134 -6.09 -3.52 -0.75
C VAL A 134 -6.26 -3.84 0.74
N ARG A 135 -7.45 -3.70 1.27
CA ARG A 135 -7.74 -4.01 2.68
C ARG A 135 -7.63 -5.50 2.96
N SER A 136 -8.04 -6.35 2.01
CA SER A 136 -8.03 -7.81 2.15
C SER A 136 -6.62 -8.39 2.31
N ILE A 137 -5.58 -7.76 1.77
CA ILE A 137 -4.19 -8.21 1.95
C ILE A 137 -3.58 -7.81 3.30
N ASN A 138 -4.22 -6.90 4.05
CA ASN A 138 -3.74 -6.38 5.34
C ASN A 138 -4.80 -6.44 6.46
N PRO A 139 -5.56 -7.54 6.66
CA PRO A 139 -6.70 -7.56 7.59
C PRO A 139 -6.28 -7.30 9.04
N ARG A 140 -5.09 -7.76 9.45
CA ARG A 140 -4.56 -7.54 10.81
C ARG A 140 -4.32 -6.05 11.08
N PHE A 141 -3.73 -5.35 10.12
CA PHE A 141 -3.41 -3.93 10.21
C PHE A 141 -4.67 -3.08 10.33
N PHE A 142 -5.63 -3.27 9.43
CA PHE A 142 -6.89 -2.53 9.46
C PHE A 142 -7.71 -2.84 10.72
N THR A 143 -7.84 -4.12 11.13
CA THR A 143 -8.54 -4.48 12.36
C THR A 143 -7.94 -3.81 13.59
N PHE A 144 -6.60 -3.82 13.70
CA PHE A 144 -5.92 -3.20 14.84
C PHE A 144 -6.14 -1.70 14.91
N HIS A 145 -5.93 -0.99 13.80
CA HIS A 145 -6.01 0.48 13.80
C HIS A 145 -7.44 1.02 13.86
N GLU A 146 -8.41 0.34 13.24
CA GLU A 146 -9.80 0.81 13.21
C GLU A 146 -10.61 0.32 14.42
N GLN A 147 -10.45 -0.95 14.80
CA GLN A 147 -11.27 -1.59 15.83
C GLN A 147 -10.57 -1.64 17.19
N LYS A 148 -9.30 -1.23 17.28
CA LYS A 148 -8.49 -1.23 18.52
C LYS A 148 -8.45 -2.60 19.21
N ARG A 149 -8.47 -3.68 18.43
CA ARG A 149 -8.39 -5.06 18.90
C ARG A 149 -7.47 -5.90 18.02
N PRO A 150 -6.93 -7.02 18.52
CA PRO A 150 -6.17 -7.95 17.68
C PRO A 150 -7.08 -8.61 16.63
N TYR A 151 -6.48 -9.00 15.51
CA TYR A 151 -7.09 -9.90 14.53
C TYR A 151 -6.91 -11.33 15.00
N ILE A 152 -8.01 -12.01 15.36
CA ILE A 152 -7.98 -13.35 15.93
C ILE A 152 -8.12 -14.37 14.81
N ILE A 153 -7.20 -15.34 14.77
CA ILE A 153 -7.27 -16.51 13.89
C ILE A 153 -7.43 -17.74 14.76
N LEU A 154 -8.55 -18.42 14.62
CA LEU A 154 -8.79 -19.73 15.23
C LEU A 154 -8.47 -20.81 14.19
N LYS A 155 -7.46 -21.63 14.48
CA LYS A 155 -7.14 -22.81 13.67
C LYS A 155 -7.34 -24.05 14.53
N TYR A 156 -8.17 -24.97 14.06
CA TYR A 156 -8.37 -26.27 14.70
C TYR A 156 -8.43 -27.37 13.63
N ALA A 157 -8.09 -28.57 14.03
CA ALA A 157 -8.30 -29.77 13.23
C ALA A 157 -9.34 -30.63 13.93
N ALA A 158 -10.29 -31.15 13.17
CA ALA A 158 -11.34 -32.02 13.68
C ALA A 158 -11.61 -33.16 12.68
N SER A 159 -12.01 -34.31 13.17
CA SER A 159 -12.56 -35.38 12.34
C SER A 159 -13.92 -34.97 11.76
N LEU A 160 -14.46 -35.76 10.84
CA LEU A 160 -15.74 -35.47 10.16
C LEU A 160 -16.93 -35.40 11.12
N ASP A 161 -16.84 -36.09 12.26
CA ASP A 161 -17.80 -36.11 13.36
C ASP A 161 -17.53 -35.02 14.42
N GLY A 162 -16.53 -34.14 14.20
CA GLY A 162 -16.29 -32.95 15.02
C GLY A 162 -15.37 -33.13 16.22
N PHE A 163 -14.69 -34.28 16.37
CA PHE A 163 -13.74 -34.51 17.45
C PHE A 163 -12.32 -34.05 17.11
N ILE A 164 -11.57 -33.64 18.15
CA ILE A 164 -10.16 -33.18 17.99
C ILE A 164 -9.18 -34.35 18.16
N ALA A 165 -9.60 -35.41 18.87
CA ALA A 165 -8.86 -36.65 19.08
C ALA A 165 -9.83 -37.84 19.11
N GLU A 166 -9.31 -39.08 18.88
CA GLU A 166 -10.06 -40.26 19.17
C GLU A 166 -10.29 -40.36 20.69
N PRO A 167 -11.49 -40.75 21.14
CA PRO A 167 -11.70 -41.05 22.55
C PRO A 167 -10.87 -42.28 22.92
N ASP A 168 -10.20 -42.26 24.09
CA ASP A 168 -9.47 -43.38 24.67
C ASP A 168 -10.41 -44.57 25.01
#